data_648474297b7e375abfccacf474b2af6a
#
_entry.id   648474297b7e375abfccacf474b2af6a
#
_cell.length_a   1.000
_cell.length_b   1.000
_cell.length_c   1.000
_cell.angle_alpha   90.00
_cell.angle_beta   90.00
_cell.angle_gamma   90.00
#
_symmetry.space_group_name_H-M   'P 1'
#
loop_
_entity.id
_entity.type
_entity.pdbx_description
1 polymer ?
#
loop_
_entity_poly.entity_id
_entity_poly.type
_entity_poly.pdbx_seq_one_letter_code
_entity_poly.pdbx_strand_id
1 'polypeptide(L)'
;MADHIPYAPTPGLSYDPSEDVYWDPGALKAEVDRTFEICHGCRMCFKYCDSFPSLFSFIDDRHDGDVRSITDAETARVMDECFQCKLCEVQCPYTVRDDHEFQLDFPKLVHRYKAQRLRRDGQNLRDRVLGDPDRTARLARSSGGLADTLNSRSRLHRRFLEKVVGIHRDKDLPPFARAPFTRWARQVGLVSDDPTAGEVVLFPTCYVEHNEPDVGRDTVSVLQRNGVDVTCQEGLVCCG
;
A
#
# COMPACT_ATOMS: atom_id res chain seq x y z
N MET A 1 10.99 38.81 -3.28
CA MET A 1 11.67 37.48 -3.24
C MET A 1 10.71 36.58 -2.49
N ALA A 2 10.17 35.55 -3.13
CA ALA A 2 9.35 34.56 -2.42
C ALA A 2 10.25 33.90 -1.37
N ASP A 3 9.80 33.85 -0.11
CA ASP A 3 10.54 33.15 0.95
C ASP A 3 10.72 31.70 0.53
N HIS A 4 11.96 31.26 0.42
CA HIS A 4 12.31 29.88 0.08
C HIS A 4 11.78 28.93 1.18
N ILE A 5 11.17 27.80 0.78
CA ILE A 5 10.77 26.79 1.74
C ILE A 5 12.03 26.16 2.32
N PRO A 6 12.25 26.15 3.64
CA PRO A 6 13.45 25.57 4.23
C PRO A 6 13.48 24.06 4.03
N TYR A 7 14.64 23.50 3.74
CA TYR A 7 14.81 22.06 3.52
C TYR A 7 14.94 21.26 4.81
N ALA A 8 15.33 21.93 5.91
CA ALA A 8 15.38 21.30 7.23
C ALA A 8 14.00 20.79 7.66
N PRO A 9 13.94 19.69 8.40
CA PRO A 9 12.70 19.16 8.97
C PRO A 9 11.96 20.25 9.75
N THR A 10 10.65 20.32 9.56
CA THR A 10 9.81 21.21 10.38
C THR A 10 9.54 20.58 11.75
N PRO A 11 9.12 21.34 12.76
CA PRO A 11 8.65 20.79 14.03
C PRO A 11 7.47 19.83 13.87
N GLY A 12 6.85 19.81 12.68
CA GLY A 12 5.76 18.94 12.32
C GLY A 12 6.18 17.59 11.73
N LEU A 13 7.49 17.32 11.56
CA LEU A 13 7.93 16.03 11.06
C LEU A 13 7.61 14.92 12.06
N SER A 14 6.75 14.02 11.67
CA SER A 14 6.48 12.77 12.37
C SER A 14 5.96 11.71 11.40
N TYR A 15 6.40 10.49 11.61
CA TYR A 15 5.93 9.29 10.91
C TYR A 15 5.34 8.26 11.88
N ASP A 16 5.20 8.61 13.16
CA ASP A 16 4.64 7.75 14.20
C ASP A 16 3.19 8.15 14.49
N PRO A 17 2.20 7.27 14.18
CA PRO A 17 0.78 7.56 14.43
C PRO A 17 0.41 7.64 15.92
N SER A 18 1.31 7.29 16.85
CA SER A 18 1.11 7.48 18.30
C SER A 18 1.34 8.92 18.75
N GLU A 19 2.00 9.74 17.94
CA GLU A 19 2.27 11.13 18.25
C GLU A 19 1.13 12.04 17.79
N ASP A 20 0.72 13.02 18.61
CA ASP A 20 -0.36 13.96 18.27
C ASP A 20 -0.01 14.79 17.02
N VAL A 21 1.23 15.18 16.85
CA VAL A 21 1.72 15.96 15.70
C VAL A 21 1.55 15.21 14.37
N TYR A 22 1.55 13.87 14.39
CA TYR A 22 1.25 13.06 13.20
C TYR A 22 -0.14 13.38 12.63
N TRP A 23 -1.10 13.72 13.50
CA TRP A 23 -2.49 13.98 13.14
C TRP A 23 -2.80 15.46 12.91
N ASP A 24 -1.84 16.36 13.12
CA ASP A 24 -2.01 17.79 12.87
C ASP A 24 -1.99 18.10 11.37
N PRO A 25 -3.06 18.68 10.79
CA PRO A 25 -3.13 18.99 9.35
C PRO A 25 -2.16 20.06 8.91
N GLY A 26 -1.88 21.06 9.78
CA GLY A 26 -0.95 22.14 9.48
C GLY A 26 0.49 21.62 9.43
N ALA A 27 0.86 20.78 10.40
CA ALA A 27 2.14 20.09 10.43
C ALA A 27 2.34 19.20 9.20
N LEU A 28 1.31 18.45 8.80
CA LEU A 28 1.35 17.65 7.57
C LEU A 28 1.53 18.52 6.33
N LYS A 29 0.78 19.62 6.20
CA LYS A 29 0.88 20.52 5.04
C LYS A 29 2.29 21.11 4.90
N ALA A 30 2.88 21.55 6.01
CA ALA A 30 4.24 22.08 6.02
C ALA A 30 5.27 21.03 5.54
N GLU A 31 5.15 19.78 5.98
CA GLU A 31 6.03 18.68 5.55
C GLU A 31 5.78 18.25 4.09
N VAL A 32 4.54 18.34 3.60
CA VAL A 32 4.22 18.13 2.18
C VAL A 32 4.88 19.18 1.31
N ASP A 33 4.71 20.47 1.65
CA ASP A 33 5.30 21.56 0.89
C ASP A 33 6.83 21.47 0.85
N ARG A 34 7.46 21.21 2.01
CA ARG A 34 8.89 21.00 2.12
C ARG A 34 9.38 19.85 1.26
N THR A 35 8.71 18.70 1.36
CA THR A 35 9.09 17.51 0.61
C THR A 35 8.92 17.73 -0.90
N PHE A 36 7.84 18.35 -1.32
CA PHE A 36 7.58 18.67 -2.73
C PHE A 36 8.63 19.63 -3.29
N GLU A 37 9.03 20.65 -2.52
CA GLU A 37 10.09 21.58 -2.90
C GLU A 37 11.42 20.85 -3.14
N ILE A 38 11.84 19.98 -2.21
CA ILE A 38 13.08 19.21 -2.35
C ILE A 38 12.99 18.23 -3.52
N CYS A 39 11.88 17.51 -3.66
CA CYS A 39 11.67 16.56 -4.76
C CYS A 39 11.64 17.25 -6.12
N HIS A 40 11.00 18.42 -6.22
CA HIS A 40 10.96 19.24 -7.43
C HIS A 40 12.36 19.72 -7.83
N GLY A 41 13.17 20.19 -6.88
CA GLY A 41 14.55 20.57 -7.16
C GLY A 41 15.46 19.42 -7.57
N CYS A 42 15.24 18.21 -7.01
CA CYS A 42 16.08 17.03 -7.24
C CYS A 42 15.69 16.22 -8.48
N ARG A 43 14.42 15.93 -8.68
CA ARG A 43 13.80 15.18 -9.82
C ARG A 43 14.33 13.78 -10.11
N MET A 44 15.15 13.18 -9.25
CA MET A 44 15.76 11.86 -9.53
C MET A 44 14.73 10.73 -9.67
N CYS A 45 13.58 10.85 -9.01
CA CYS A 45 12.58 9.76 -8.90
C CYS A 45 11.52 9.78 -10.01
N PHE A 46 11.61 10.66 -11.01
CA PHE A 46 10.54 10.87 -11.99
C PHE A 46 10.15 9.62 -12.80
N LYS A 47 11.01 8.59 -12.84
CA LYS A 47 10.80 7.35 -13.61
C LYS A 47 10.04 6.26 -12.84
N TYR A 48 9.84 6.40 -11.54
CA TYR A 48 9.43 5.25 -10.72
C TYR A 48 7.92 5.04 -10.65
N CYS A 49 7.16 6.11 -10.70
CA CYS A 49 5.70 6.06 -10.67
C CYS A 49 5.11 7.37 -11.21
N ASP A 50 3.80 7.44 -11.34
CA ASP A 50 3.11 8.62 -11.88
C ASP A 50 3.10 9.81 -10.91
N SER A 51 3.30 9.59 -9.59
CA SER A 51 3.33 10.66 -8.58
C SER A 51 4.29 11.80 -8.90
N PHE A 52 5.53 11.46 -9.29
CA PHE A 52 6.57 12.48 -9.53
C PHE A 52 6.37 13.24 -10.84
N PRO A 53 6.08 12.58 -11.99
CA PRO A 53 5.69 13.31 -13.20
C PRO A 53 4.51 14.24 -12.99
N SER A 54 3.46 13.79 -12.29
CA SER A 54 2.31 14.63 -11.95
C SER A 54 2.70 15.81 -11.06
N LEU A 55 3.51 15.58 -10.02
CA LEU A 55 4.03 16.64 -9.16
C LEU A 55 4.77 17.72 -9.96
N PHE A 56 5.72 17.28 -10.79
CA PHE A 56 6.56 18.20 -11.54
C PHE A 56 5.76 18.98 -12.61
N SER A 57 4.85 18.30 -13.32
CA SER A 57 3.98 18.95 -14.29
C SER A 57 3.05 19.98 -13.63
N PHE A 58 2.50 19.68 -12.43
CA PHE A 58 1.68 20.66 -11.72
C PHE A 58 2.49 21.89 -11.33
N ILE A 59 3.69 21.71 -10.78
CA ILE A 59 4.55 22.83 -10.36
C ILE A 59 5.00 23.67 -11.58
N ASP A 60 5.53 22.99 -12.62
CA ASP A 60 6.12 23.67 -13.77
C ASP A 60 5.05 24.31 -14.69
N ASP A 61 3.99 23.55 -15.04
CA ASP A 61 3.07 23.95 -16.10
C ASP A 61 1.91 24.81 -15.60
N ARG A 62 1.59 24.76 -14.29
CA ARG A 62 0.41 25.43 -13.73
C ARG A 62 0.72 26.46 -12.66
N HIS A 63 1.86 26.36 -12.00
CA HIS A 63 2.20 27.18 -10.84
C HIS A 63 3.54 27.92 -10.97
N ASP A 64 4.07 28.05 -12.18
CA ASP A 64 5.30 28.82 -12.48
C ASP A 64 6.49 28.47 -11.56
N GLY A 65 6.60 27.20 -11.15
CA GLY A 65 7.65 26.73 -10.26
C GLY A 65 7.37 26.93 -8.75
N ASP A 66 6.21 27.48 -8.37
CA ASP A 66 5.87 27.71 -6.96
C ASP A 66 5.08 26.54 -6.35
N VAL A 67 5.77 25.77 -5.51
CA VAL A 67 5.21 24.62 -4.77
C VAL A 67 4.05 25.04 -3.84
N ARG A 68 4.07 26.25 -3.29
CA ARG A 68 3.02 26.70 -2.35
C ARG A 68 1.68 26.91 -3.03
N SER A 69 1.69 27.09 -4.33
CA SER A 69 0.49 27.30 -5.14
C SER A 69 -0.22 26.01 -5.52
N ILE A 70 0.38 24.83 -5.23
CA ILE A 70 -0.25 23.53 -5.48
C ILE A 70 -1.54 23.42 -4.67
N THR A 71 -2.61 23.08 -5.36
CA THR A 71 -3.94 22.90 -4.76
C THR A 71 -4.06 21.59 -3.99
N ASP A 72 -5.02 21.52 -3.04
CA ASP A 72 -5.31 20.28 -2.32
C ASP A 72 -5.70 19.12 -3.25
N ALA A 73 -6.38 19.40 -4.35
CA ALA A 73 -6.77 18.41 -5.35
C ALA A 73 -5.56 17.84 -6.10
N GLU A 74 -4.58 18.67 -6.45
CA GLU A 74 -3.34 18.26 -7.09
C GLU A 74 -2.46 17.48 -6.11
N THR A 75 -2.34 17.96 -4.87
CA THR A 75 -1.69 17.20 -3.78
C THR A 75 -2.31 15.82 -3.60
N ALA A 76 -3.66 15.74 -3.52
CA ALA A 76 -4.36 14.47 -3.39
C ALA A 76 -4.05 13.53 -4.56
N ARG A 77 -3.98 14.03 -5.78
CA ARG A 77 -3.63 13.24 -6.96
C ARG A 77 -2.21 12.69 -6.87
N VAL A 78 -1.23 13.52 -6.56
CA VAL A 78 0.16 13.08 -6.37
C VAL A 78 0.26 11.97 -5.32
N MET A 79 -0.45 12.13 -4.18
CA MET A 79 -0.47 11.14 -3.10
C MET A 79 -1.18 9.84 -3.49
N ASP A 80 -2.24 9.92 -4.32
CA ASP A 80 -3.01 8.75 -4.76
C ASP A 80 -2.28 7.93 -5.81
N GLU A 81 -1.45 8.55 -6.64
CA GLU A 81 -0.63 7.87 -7.65
C GLU A 81 0.58 7.12 -7.04
N CYS A 82 0.83 7.25 -5.75
CA CYS A 82 1.89 6.51 -5.05
C CYS A 82 1.50 5.05 -4.78
N PHE A 83 2.28 4.11 -5.33
CA PHE A 83 2.10 2.65 -5.17
C PHE A 83 2.72 2.07 -3.89
N GLN A 84 3.35 2.88 -3.05
CA GLN A 84 4.06 2.43 -1.83
C GLN A 84 5.18 1.40 -2.10
N CYS A 85 5.75 1.38 -3.30
CA CYS A 85 6.81 0.45 -3.70
C CYS A 85 8.19 0.76 -3.09
N LYS A 86 8.36 1.94 -2.47
CA LYS A 86 9.58 2.43 -1.81
C LYS A 86 10.82 2.61 -2.72
N LEU A 87 10.72 2.44 -4.03
CA LEU A 87 11.85 2.64 -4.94
C LEU A 87 12.44 4.06 -4.84
N CYS A 88 11.58 5.07 -4.63
CA CYS A 88 12.04 6.44 -4.42
C CYS A 88 12.82 6.62 -3.12
N GLU A 89 12.49 5.89 -2.05
CA GLU A 89 13.23 5.93 -0.79
C GLU A 89 14.61 5.27 -0.94
N VAL A 90 14.70 4.13 -1.64
CA VAL A 90 15.98 3.44 -1.89
C VAL A 90 16.94 4.31 -2.72
N GLN A 91 16.40 5.08 -3.68
CA GLN A 91 17.21 5.96 -4.55
C GLN A 91 17.53 7.32 -3.93
N CYS A 92 16.75 7.77 -2.95
CA CYS A 92 16.84 9.12 -2.39
C CYS A 92 18.12 9.29 -1.55
N PRO A 93 18.98 10.27 -1.84
CA PRO A 93 20.16 10.53 -1.02
C PRO A 93 19.86 11.34 0.25
N TYR A 94 18.61 11.78 0.44
CA TYR A 94 18.21 12.71 1.51
C TYR A 94 17.43 12.03 2.62
N THR A 95 17.56 10.70 2.76
CA THR A 95 16.76 9.91 3.70
C THR A 95 17.34 9.86 5.11
N VAL A 96 16.48 9.50 6.07
CA VAL A 96 16.92 9.14 7.43
C VAL A 96 17.89 7.95 7.41
N ARG A 97 17.70 7.01 6.50
CA ARG A 97 18.59 5.85 6.34
C ARG A 97 20.03 6.24 6.03
N ASP A 98 20.21 7.30 5.24
CA ASP A 98 21.52 7.81 4.83
C ASP A 98 22.03 8.93 5.78
N ASP A 99 21.42 9.07 6.95
CA ASP A 99 21.74 10.07 7.99
C ASP A 99 21.78 11.51 7.46
N HIS A 100 20.91 11.80 6.47
CA HIS A 100 20.87 13.11 5.84
C HIS A 100 20.01 14.10 6.63
N GLU A 101 20.45 15.35 6.76
CA GLU A 101 19.77 16.40 7.53
C GLU A 101 18.33 16.68 7.10
N PHE A 102 17.95 16.40 5.82
CA PHE A 102 16.58 16.62 5.33
C PHE A 102 15.59 15.55 5.80
N GLN A 103 16.04 14.39 6.22
CA GLN A 103 15.23 13.30 6.78
C GLN A 103 13.97 12.96 5.93
N LEU A 104 14.13 12.89 4.61
CA LEU A 104 13.00 12.60 3.72
C LEU A 104 12.59 11.13 3.76
N ASP A 105 11.29 10.91 3.83
CA ASP A 105 10.65 9.62 3.56
C ASP A 105 9.31 9.87 2.86
N PHE A 106 9.35 9.97 1.53
CA PHE A 106 8.15 10.23 0.74
C PHE A 106 7.07 9.14 0.92
N PRO A 107 7.38 7.82 0.93
CA PRO A 107 6.37 6.80 1.21
C PRO A 107 5.68 6.94 2.57
N LYS A 108 6.41 7.25 3.63
CA LYS A 108 5.80 7.48 4.96
C LYS A 108 4.97 8.76 5.00
N LEU A 109 5.41 9.81 4.31
CA LEU A 109 4.62 11.04 4.16
C LEU A 109 3.28 10.76 3.46
N VAL A 110 3.28 9.97 2.38
CA VAL A 110 2.06 9.53 1.70
C VAL A 110 1.16 8.71 2.64
N HIS A 111 1.73 7.83 3.45
CA HIS A 111 0.97 7.10 4.47
C HIS A 111 0.29 8.04 5.46
N ARG A 112 1.03 8.99 6.01
CA ARG A 112 0.51 9.99 6.93
C ARG A 112 -0.62 10.81 6.29
N TYR A 113 -0.43 11.25 5.03
CA TYR A 113 -1.45 11.98 4.28
C TYR A 113 -2.73 11.15 4.10
N LYS A 114 -2.60 9.89 3.65
CA LYS A 114 -3.74 8.99 3.46
C LYS A 114 -4.43 8.65 4.79
N ALA A 115 -3.69 8.47 5.87
CA ALA A 115 -4.23 8.21 7.21
C ALA A 115 -5.05 9.40 7.72
N GLN A 116 -4.54 10.63 7.63
CA GLN A 116 -5.28 11.83 8.02
C GLN A 116 -6.53 12.04 7.17
N ARG A 117 -6.43 11.83 5.84
CA ARG A 117 -7.58 11.89 4.94
C ARG A 117 -8.64 10.86 5.30
N LEU A 118 -8.23 9.61 5.57
CA LEU A 118 -9.16 8.56 6.00
C LEU A 118 -9.85 8.89 7.32
N ARG A 119 -9.12 9.47 8.28
CA ARG A 119 -9.69 9.89 9.58
C ARG A 119 -10.69 11.04 9.42
N ARG A 120 -10.44 11.97 8.51
CA ARG A 120 -11.30 13.13 8.24
C ARG A 120 -12.54 12.75 7.42
N ASP A 121 -12.36 12.02 6.32
CA ASP A 121 -13.39 11.82 5.28
C ASP A 121 -14.09 10.46 5.43
N GLY A 122 -13.53 9.56 6.23
CA GLY A 122 -14.01 8.19 6.35
C GLY A 122 -13.63 7.31 5.16
N GLN A 123 -14.08 6.05 5.21
CA GLN A 123 -13.80 5.06 4.18
C GLN A 123 -14.98 4.94 3.22
N ASN A 124 -14.75 5.08 1.93
CA ASN A 124 -15.76 4.84 0.92
C ASN A 124 -16.05 3.35 0.72
N LEU A 125 -17.17 3.02 0.05
CA LEU A 125 -17.62 1.64 -0.16
C LEU A 125 -16.58 0.81 -0.95
N ARG A 126 -15.95 1.42 -1.96
CA ARG A 126 -14.93 0.78 -2.78
C ARG A 126 -13.73 0.36 -1.94
N ASP A 127 -13.20 1.28 -1.14
CA ASP A 127 -12.03 1.03 -0.30
C ASP A 127 -12.34 -0.01 0.79
N ARG A 128 -13.56 0.00 1.34
CA ARG A 128 -14.01 -1.00 2.31
C ARG A 128 -14.10 -2.40 1.69
N VAL A 129 -14.55 -2.53 0.44
CA VAL A 129 -14.67 -3.83 -0.24
C VAL A 129 -13.30 -4.35 -0.69
N LEU A 130 -12.47 -3.48 -1.27
CA LEU A 130 -11.16 -3.88 -1.81
C LEU A 130 -10.08 -3.98 -0.72
N GLY A 131 -10.21 -3.21 0.35
CA GLY A 131 -9.24 -3.16 1.44
C GLY A 131 -9.37 -4.30 2.47
N ASP A 132 -10.42 -5.14 2.38
CA ASP A 132 -10.61 -6.30 3.26
C ASP A 132 -10.70 -7.60 2.43
N PRO A 133 -9.53 -8.11 1.96
CA PRO A 133 -9.50 -9.34 1.15
C PRO A 133 -9.96 -10.56 1.91
N ASP A 134 -9.74 -10.65 3.23
CA ASP A 134 -10.18 -11.77 4.07
C ASP A 134 -11.70 -11.89 4.13
N ARG A 135 -12.39 -10.76 4.34
CA ARG A 135 -13.85 -10.71 4.35
C ARG A 135 -14.42 -11.04 2.98
N THR A 136 -13.85 -10.44 1.93
CA THR A 136 -14.29 -10.65 0.55
C THR A 136 -14.13 -12.13 0.15
N ALA A 137 -12.99 -12.74 0.48
CA ALA A 137 -12.74 -14.16 0.20
C ALA A 137 -13.65 -15.10 1.00
N ARG A 138 -13.93 -14.80 2.28
CA ARG A 138 -14.90 -15.59 3.07
C ARG A 138 -16.29 -15.56 2.46
N LEU A 139 -16.76 -14.38 2.04
CA LEU A 139 -18.06 -14.23 1.38
C LEU A 139 -18.07 -14.96 0.02
N ALA A 140 -17.01 -14.85 -0.77
CA ALA A 140 -16.90 -15.55 -2.04
C ALA A 140 -16.94 -17.09 -1.86
N ARG A 141 -16.17 -17.62 -0.90
CA ARG A 141 -16.20 -19.07 -0.58
C ARG A 141 -17.57 -19.54 -0.09
N SER A 142 -18.28 -18.74 0.72
CA SER A 142 -19.61 -19.10 1.21
C SER A 142 -20.65 -19.19 0.08
N SER A 143 -20.39 -18.55 -1.08
CA SER A 143 -21.22 -18.64 -2.26
C SER A 143 -21.13 -19.98 -3.03
N GLY A 144 -20.26 -20.91 -2.58
CA GLY A 144 -20.10 -22.23 -3.25
C GLY A 144 -19.56 -22.15 -4.68
N GLY A 145 -18.81 -21.11 -5.04
CA GLY A 145 -18.24 -20.91 -6.38
C GLY A 145 -19.11 -20.05 -7.32
N LEU A 146 -20.28 -19.58 -6.84
CA LEU A 146 -21.12 -18.67 -7.63
C LEU A 146 -20.41 -17.36 -7.94
N ALA A 147 -19.64 -16.82 -6.98
CA ALA A 147 -18.86 -15.60 -7.17
C ALA A 147 -17.86 -15.74 -8.33
N ASP A 148 -17.12 -16.83 -8.40
CA ASP A 148 -16.16 -17.10 -9.48
C ASP A 148 -16.86 -17.29 -10.83
N THR A 149 -18.00 -17.99 -10.84
CA THR A 149 -18.81 -18.18 -12.05
C THR A 149 -19.35 -16.84 -12.58
N LEU A 150 -19.82 -15.97 -11.71
CA LEU A 150 -20.28 -14.64 -12.09
C LEU A 150 -19.12 -13.76 -12.58
N ASN A 151 -17.97 -13.81 -11.91
CA ASN A 151 -16.78 -13.06 -12.31
C ASN A 151 -16.22 -13.50 -13.67
N SER A 152 -16.26 -14.80 -13.98
CA SER A 152 -15.68 -15.34 -15.21
C SER A 152 -16.64 -15.31 -16.40
N ARG A 153 -17.97 -15.44 -16.19
CA ARG A 153 -18.94 -15.68 -17.27
C ARG A 153 -19.97 -14.57 -17.47
N SER A 154 -20.25 -13.75 -16.45
CA SER A 154 -21.33 -12.77 -16.52
C SER A 154 -20.84 -11.38 -16.90
N ARG A 155 -21.08 -10.97 -18.17
CA ARG A 155 -20.78 -9.59 -18.62
C ARG A 155 -21.55 -8.51 -17.86
N LEU A 156 -22.79 -8.81 -17.43
CA LEU A 156 -23.60 -7.87 -16.65
C LEU A 156 -23.02 -7.67 -15.26
N HIS A 157 -22.60 -8.75 -14.59
CA HIS A 157 -21.94 -8.69 -13.30
C HIS A 157 -20.62 -7.89 -13.40
N ARG A 158 -19.82 -8.11 -14.43
CA ARG A 158 -18.55 -7.39 -14.67
C ARG A 158 -18.77 -5.89 -14.89
N ARG A 159 -19.79 -5.50 -15.65
CA ARG A 159 -20.19 -4.08 -15.80
C ARG A 159 -20.68 -3.47 -14.50
N PHE A 160 -21.38 -4.23 -13.67
CA PHE A 160 -21.79 -3.78 -12.35
C PHE A 160 -20.57 -3.53 -11.43
N LEU A 161 -19.62 -4.49 -11.37
CA LEU A 161 -18.37 -4.33 -10.61
C LEU A 161 -17.56 -3.12 -11.09
N GLU A 162 -17.49 -2.89 -12.40
CA GLU A 162 -16.79 -1.72 -12.95
C GLU A 162 -17.43 -0.41 -12.47
N LYS A 163 -18.75 -0.34 -12.49
CA LYS A 163 -19.49 0.87 -12.11
C LYS A 163 -19.46 1.14 -10.59
N VAL A 164 -19.53 0.10 -9.77
CA VAL A 164 -19.68 0.22 -8.31
C VAL A 164 -18.32 0.16 -7.58
N VAL A 165 -17.45 -0.74 -8.02
CA VAL A 165 -16.16 -1.01 -7.35
C VAL A 165 -14.97 -0.45 -8.14
N GLY A 166 -15.18 -0.09 -9.42
CA GLY A 166 -14.13 0.46 -10.28
C GLY A 166 -13.17 -0.60 -10.85
N ILE A 167 -13.53 -1.89 -10.79
CA ILE A 167 -12.75 -2.96 -11.42
C ILE A 167 -13.14 -3.05 -12.90
N HIS A 168 -12.19 -2.77 -13.80
CA HIS A 168 -12.45 -2.82 -15.24
C HIS A 168 -13.05 -4.17 -15.65
N ARG A 169 -14.04 -4.15 -16.52
CA ARG A 169 -14.82 -5.36 -16.94
C ARG A 169 -13.97 -6.46 -17.57
N ASP A 170 -12.88 -6.09 -18.23
CA ASP A 170 -12.00 -7.03 -18.91
C ASP A 170 -10.79 -7.44 -18.05
N LYS A 171 -10.72 -6.96 -16.80
CA LYS A 171 -9.67 -7.38 -15.86
C LYS A 171 -9.92 -8.81 -15.42
N ASP A 172 -8.98 -9.72 -15.66
CA ASP A 172 -9.03 -11.06 -15.11
C ASP A 172 -8.92 -11.01 -13.57
N LEU A 173 -9.89 -11.63 -12.92
CA LEU A 173 -9.87 -11.79 -11.47
C LEU A 173 -9.47 -13.23 -11.14
N PRO A 174 -8.50 -13.45 -10.27
CA PRO A 174 -8.14 -14.79 -9.85
C PRO A 174 -9.33 -15.45 -9.13
N PRO A 175 -9.58 -16.75 -9.35
CA PRO A 175 -10.63 -17.46 -8.66
C PRO A 175 -10.31 -17.58 -7.16
N PHE A 176 -11.33 -17.76 -6.34
CA PHE A 176 -11.13 -18.02 -4.93
C PHE A 176 -10.93 -19.50 -4.68
N ALA A 177 -9.87 -19.85 -3.94
CA ALA A 177 -9.60 -21.21 -3.53
C ALA A 177 -10.73 -21.76 -2.63
N ARG A 178 -11.08 -23.03 -2.79
CA ARG A 178 -12.12 -23.70 -1.99
C ARG A 178 -11.77 -23.76 -0.50
N ALA A 179 -10.48 -23.85 -0.18
CA ALA A 179 -9.96 -23.82 1.17
C ALA A 179 -8.78 -22.85 1.26
N PRO A 180 -8.67 -22.08 2.34
CA PRO A 180 -7.52 -21.21 2.56
C PRO A 180 -6.25 -22.02 2.82
N PHE A 181 -5.07 -21.40 2.52
CA PHE A 181 -3.77 -22.03 2.76
C PHE A 181 -3.58 -22.43 4.23
N THR A 182 -3.97 -21.58 5.17
CA THR A 182 -3.84 -21.84 6.60
C THR A 182 -4.61 -23.06 7.08
N ARG A 183 -5.71 -23.45 6.41
CA ARG A 183 -6.40 -24.72 6.73
C ARG A 183 -5.50 -25.92 6.47
N TRP A 184 -4.81 -25.96 5.34
CA TRP A 184 -3.85 -27.01 5.02
C TRP A 184 -2.65 -26.96 5.98
N ALA A 185 -2.10 -25.77 6.25
CA ALA A 185 -0.97 -25.59 7.16
C ALA A 185 -1.26 -26.16 8.56
N ARG A 186 -2.48 -25.97 9.09
CA ARG A 186 -2.92 -26.60 10.36
C ARG A 186 -2.99 -28.12 10.26
N GLN A 187 -3.50 -28.65 9.15
CA GLN A 187 -3.63 -30.11 8.97
C GLN A 187 -2.27 -30.84 8.95
N VAL A 188 -1.23 -30.17 8.46
CA VAL A 188 0.13 -30.72 8.41
C VAL A 188 1.02 -30.30 9.58
N GLY A 189 0.44 -29.57 10.58
CA GLY A 189 1.15 -29.20 11.81
C GLY A 189 2.17 -28.07 11.65
N LEU A 190 2.04 -27.23 10.60
CA LEU A 190 2.93 -26.08 10.36
C LEU A 190 2.57 -24.85 11.17
N VAL A 191 1.35 -24.77 11.69
CA VAL A 191 0.90 -23.59 12.45
C VAL A 191 1.37 -23.72 13.89
N SER A 192 2.05 -22.67 14.36
CA SER A 192 2.52 -22.57 15.74
C SER A 192 2.19 -21.18 16.30
N ASP A 193 1.79 -21.14 17.57
CA ASP A 193 1.64 -19.89 18.33
C ASP A 193 2.99 -19.37 18.88
N ASP A 194 4.02 -20.24 18.86
CA ASP A 194 5.37 -19.87 19.26
C ASP A 194 6.13 -19.25 18.08
N PRO A 195 6.48 -17.95 18.13
CA PRO A 195 7.21 -17.28 17.06
C PRO A 195 8.64 -17.80 16.86
N THR A 196 9.14 -18.63 17.77
CA THR A 196 10.49 -19.23 17.71
C THR A 196 10.47 -20.69 17.30
N ALA A 197 9.30 -21.26 16.96
CA ALA A 197 9.13 -22.70 16.72
C ALA A 197 9.83 -23.20 15.44
N GLY A 198 10.33 -22.35 14.56
CA GLY A 198 11.03 -22.72 13.34
C GLY A 198 12.14 -21.75 12.97
N GLU A 199 12.95 -22.13 12.00
CA GLU A 199 14.01 -21.24 11.48
C GLU A 199 13.43 -20.09 10.63
N VAL A 200 12.29 -20.36 9.96
CA VAL A 200 11.60 -19.40 9.08
C VAL A 200 10.09 -19.40 9.35
N VAL A 201 9.54 -18.20 9.47
CA VAL A 201 8.09 -18.01 9.52
C VAL A 201 7.58 -17.66 8.12
N LEU A 202 6.72 -18.51 7.55
CA LEU A 202 6.05 -18.22 6.29
C LEU A 202 4.86 -17.27 6.53
N PHE A 203 4.90 -16.12 5.89
CA PHE A 203 3.79 -15.18 5.84
C PHE A 203 2.96 -15.44 4.57
N PRO A 204 1.81 -16.11 4.68
CA PRO A 204 0.91 -16.28 3.55
C PRO A 204 0.27 -14.96 3.21
N THR A 205 0.59 -14.40 2.06
CA THR A 205 -0.08 -13.20 1.57
C THR A 205 -1.56 -13.49 1.32
N CYS A 206 -2.40 -12.46 1.21
CA CYS A 206 -3.83 -12.63 0.89
C CYS A 206 -4.04 -13.43 -0.40
N TYR A 207 -3.12 -13.33 -1.37
CA TYR A 207 -3.18 -14.08 -2.61
C TYR A 207 -2.94 -15.58 -2.41
N VAL A 208 -1.91 -15.95 -1.66
CA VAL A 208 -1.62 -17.35 -1.29
C VAL A 208 -2.73 -17.92 -0.40
N GLU A 209 -3.19 -17.13 0.56
CA GLU A 209 -4.23 -17.56 1.48
C GLU A 209 -5.56 -17.86 0.79
N HIS A 210 -5.94 -17.02 -0.20
CA HIS A 210 -7.30 -17.03 -0.70
C HIS A 210 -7.47 -17.46 -2.15
N ASN A 211 -6.43 -17.33 -2.99
CA ASN A 211 -6.52 -17.59 -4.43
C ASN A 211 -5.63 -18.76 -4.88
N GLU A 212 -4.36 -18.76 -4.50
CA GLU A 212 -3.36 -19.72 -4.95
C GLU A 212 -2.63 -20.44 -3.78
N PRO A 213 -3.34 -21.27 -2.98
CA PRO A 213 -2.74 -21.97 -1.84
C PRO A 213 -1.59 -22.90 -2.22
N ASP A 214 -1.55 -23.37 -3.47
CA ASP A 214 -0.51 -24.27 -3.94
C ASP A 214 0.85 -23.59 -3.99
N VAL A 215 0.91 -22.30 -4.27
CA VAL A 215 2.17 -21.53 -4.18
C VAL A 215 2.76 -21.60 -2.76
N GLY A 216 1.94 -21.51 -1.73
CA GLY A 216 2.37 -21.66 -0.34
C GLY A 216 2.85 -23.09 -0.02
N ARG A 217 2.13 -24.11 -0.51
CA ARG A 217 2.51 -25.53 -0.34
C ARG A 217 3.83 -25.85 -1.00
N ASP A 218 4.03 -25.34 -2.22
CA ASP A 218 5.29 -25.53 -2.96
C ASP A 218 6.44 -24.83 -2.26
N THR A 219 6.21 -23.60 -1.75
CA THR A 219 7.20 -22.87 -0.95
C THR A 219 7.64 -23.66 0.27
N VAL A 220 6.70 -24.20 1.05
CA VAL A 220 7.01 -25.08 2.20
C VAL A 220 7.81 -26.29 1.76
N SER A 221 7.38 -26.96 0.68
CA SER A 221 8.07 -28.15 0.16
C SER A 221 9.51 -27.84 -0.26
N VAL A 222 9.75 -26.71 -0.89
CA VAL A 222 11.10 -26.29 -1.29
C VAL A 222 11.97 -26.02 -0.08
N LEU A 223 11.47 -25.27 0.90
CA LEU A 223 12.22 -24.97 2.12
C LEU A 223 12.57 -26.23 2.91
N GLN A 224 11.60 -27.10 3.14
CA GLN A 224 11.82 -28.37 3.86
C GLN A 224 12.81 -29.30 3.14
N ARG A 225 12.77 -29.39 1.79
CA ARG A 225 13.76 -30.13 1.01
C ARG A 225 15.17 -29.59 1.11
N ASN A 226 15.31 -28.32 1.42
CA ASN A 226 16.61 -27.68 1.69
C ASN A 226 17.00 -27.73 3.18
N GLY A 227 16.26 -28.47 4.01
CA GLY A 227 16.57 -28.64 5.43
C GLY A 227 16.17 -27.46 6.30
N VAL A 228 15.35 -26.53 5.79
CA VAL A 228 14.89 -25.35 6.53
C VAL A 228 13.59 -25.70 7.27
N ASP A 229 13.57 -25.48 8.57
CA ASP A 229 12.38 -25.66 9.40
C ASP A 229 11.44 -24.45 9.26
N VAL A 230 10.22 -24.72 8.80
CA VAL A 230 9.24 -23.69 8.42
C VAL A 230 8.02 -23.77 9.32
N THR A 231 7.60 -22.63 9.81
CA THR A 231 6.33 -22.47 10.55
C THR A 231 5.45 -21.43 9.91
N CYS A 232 4.16 -21.46 10.24
CA CYS A 232 3.19 -20.39 9.96
C CYS A 232 2.59 -19.93 11.29
N GLN A 233 2.37 -18.64 11.45
CA GLN A 233 1.67 -18.11 12.62
C GLN A 233 0.17 -17.92 12.35
N GLU A 234 -0.64 -18.07 13.39
CA GLU A 234 -2.05 -17.70 13.35
C GLU A 234 -2.23 -16.17 13.43
N GLY A 235 -3.36 -15.68 12.90
CA GLY A 235 -3.74 -14.28 13.01
C GLY A 235 -2.98 -13.33 12.07
N LEU A 236 -2.12 -13.84 11.19
CA LEU A 236 -1.52 -13.02 10.14
C LEU A 236 -2.60 -12.55 9.18
N VAL A 237 -2.65 -11.24 8.97
CA VAL A 237 -3.59 -10.57 8.06
C VAL A 237 -2.85 -10.01 6.85
N CYS A 238 -3.58 -9.39 5.93
CA CYS A 238 -2.97 -8.76 4.76
C CYS A 238 -1.86 -7.76 5.17
N CYS A 239 -0.78 -7.73 4.38
CA CYS A 239 0.33 -6.80 4.61
C CYS A 239 0.02 -5.33 4.25
N GLY A 240 -1.17 -5.04 3.71
CA GLY A 240 -1.61 -3.71 3.30
C GLY A 240 -1.40 -3.38 1.84
#